data_033a2dc378bb3f8ff07df455f66f224f
#
_entry.id   033a2dc378bb3f8ff07df455f66f224f
#
_cell.length_a   1.000
_cell.length_b   1.000
_cell.length_c   1.000
_cell.angle_alpha   90.00
_cell.angle_beta   90.00
_cell.angle_gamma   90.00
#
_symmetry.space_group_name_H-M   'P 1'
#
loop_
_entity.id
_entity.type
_entity.pdbx_description
1 polymer ?
#
loop_
_entity_poly.entity_id
_entity_poly.type
_entity_poly.pdbx_seq_one_letter_code
_entity_poly.pdbx_strand_id
1 'polypeptide(L)'
;QFIGFPHYGDEYKVMGLALYGEPVYLEQMRRIVLLQPDGSFKLNLACFRHHSEKVEYEWEGGTPAVGTLFAQGLVDLLGPARLKDEPLTQRHKDIARSVQAMYEEAFFHLLNTLHARHGLDAVAVAGGCGMNSVANGKIALKTPFKRVYVQSAAGDAGGAIGAAYAVWHDLGGARAPAHDHAYWGPQFSNE
;
A
#
# COMPACT_ATOMS: atom_id res chain seq x y z
N GLN A 1 10.51 -3.68 6.67
CA GLN A 1 11.73 -3.86 7.49
C GLN A 1 11.77 -5.22 8.19
N PHE A 2 10.71 -5.64 8.90
CA PHE A 2 10.68 -6.84 9.74
C PHE A 2 11.15 -8.14 9.06
N ILE A 3 10.88 -8.30 7.78
CA ILE A 3 11.35 -9.46 6.99
C ILE A 3 12.61 -9.16 6.15
N GLY A 4 13.38 -8.15 6.55
CA GLY A 4 14.73 -7.85 6.01
C GLY A 4 14.74 -7.02 4.72
N PHE A 5 13.71 -6.24 4.46
CA PHE A 5 13.69 -5.21 3.41
C PHE A 5 13.69 -3.82 4.07
N PRO A 6 14.88 -3.24 4.36
CA PRO A 6 14.99 -2.09 5.25
C PRO A 6 14.72 -0.74 4.58
N HIS A 7 14.81 -0.67 3.25
CA HIS A 7 14.76 0.61 2.55
C HIS A 7 13.33 1.10 2.35
N TYR A 8 13.16 2.40 2.35
CA TYR A 8 11.92 3.05 1.92
C TYR A 8 11.65 2.69 0.46
N GLY A 9 10.42 2.31 0.15
CA GLY A 9 10.04 1.84 -1.18
C GLY A 9 10.15 0.32 -1.39
N ASP A 10 10.64 -0.44 -0.40
CA ASP A 10 10.78 -1.91 -0.52
C ASP A 10 9.44 -2.66 -0.38
N GLU A 11 8.31 -1.98 -0.17
CA GLU A 11 7.00 -2.58 0.08
C GLU A 11 6.54 -3.50 -1.06
N TYR A 12 6.88 -3.15 -2.31
CA TYR A 12 6.56 -4.00 -3.46
C TYR A 12 7.25 -5.37 -3.44
N LYS A 13 8.43 -5.46 -2.77
CA LYS A 13 9.15 -6.74 -2.59
C LYS A 13 8.36 -7.69 -1.69
N VAL A 14 7.68 -7.14 -0.66
CA VAL A 14 6.80 -7.93 0.20
C VAL A 14 5.60 -8.44 -0.58
N MET A 15 4.97 -7.60 -1.40
CA MET A 15 3.88 -8.00 -2.29
C MET A 15 4.32 -9.13 -3.25
N GLY A 16 5.49 -9.01 -3.87
CA GLY A 16 6.05 -10.04 -4.74
C GLY A 16 6.37 -11.34 -4.01
N LEU A 17 6.95 -11.25 -2.80
CA LEU A 17 7.29 -12.42 -1.97
C LEU A 17 6.04 -13.18 -1.50
N ALA A 18 4.92 -12.50 -1.34
CA ALA A 18 3.65 -13.08 -0.87
C ALA A 18 3.14 -14.23 -1.77
N LEU A 19 3.53 -14.26 -3.04
CA LEU A 19 3.16 -15.34 -3.96
C LEU A 19 3.74 -16.72 -3.59
N TYR A 20 4.80 -16.74 -2.79
CA TYR A 20 5.55 -17.96 -2.42
C TYR A 20 5.22 -18.47 -1.01
N GLY A 21 4.25 -17.86 -0.33
CA GLY A 21 3.86 -18.19 1.04
C GLY A 21 2.41 -18.55 1.20
N GLU A 22 2.08 -19.02 2.42
CA GLU A 22 0.72 -19.32 2.87
C GLU A 22 0.32 -18.35 3.99
N PRO A 23 -0.98 -17.99 4.14
CA PRO A 23 -1.42 -16.97 5.10
C PRO A 23 -1.53 -17.50 6.54
N VAL A 24 -0.54 -18.26 7.00
CA VAL A 24 -0.57 -18.94 8.31
C VAL A 24 -0.46 -17.99 9.52
N TYR A 25 -0.05 -16.75 9.30
CA TYR A 25 0.02 -15.69 10.32
C TYR A 25 -1.15 -14.70 10.23
N LEU A 26 -2.24 -15.01 9.52
CA LEU A 26 -3.33 -14.05 9.32
C LEU A 26 -4.00 -13.63 10.63
N GLU A 27 -4.18 -14.56 11.58
CA GLU A 27 -4.74 -14.22 12.89
C GLU A 27 -3.83 -13.25 13.68
N GLN A 28 -2.51 -13.40 13.58
CA GLN A 28 -1.56 -12.46 14.16
C GLN A 28 -1.67 -11.09 13.47
N MET A 29 -1.83 -11.06 12.13
CA MET A 29 -2.02 -9.80 11.38
C MET A 29 -3.29 -9.07 11.81
N ARG A 30 -4.38 -9.77 12.09
CA ARG A 30 -5.63 -9.20 12.63
C ARG A 30 -5.47 -8.60 14.02
N ARG A 31 -4.45 -9.00 14.79
CA ARG A 31 -4.08 -8.36 16.06
C ARG A 31 -3.20 -7.12 15.87
N ILE A 32 -2.60 -6.94 14.70
CA ILE A 32 -1.80 -5.76 14.31
C ILE A 32 -2.68 -4.70 13.65
N VAL A 33 -3.58 -5.12 12.75
CA VAL A 33 -4.51 -4.24 12.02
C VAL A 33 -5.94 -4.57 12.47
N LEU A 34 -6.56 -3.64 13.18
CA LEU A 34 -7.86 -3.82 13.83
C LEU A 34 -8.95 -3.14 12.99
N LEU A 35 -9.71 -3.89 12.22
CA LEU A 35 -10.82 -3.37 11.42
C LEU A 35 -11.93 -2.83 12.33
N GLN A 36 -12.53 -1.70 11.96
CA GLN A 36 -13.59 -1.05 12.72
C GLN A 36 -14.92 -1.16 11.99
N PRO A 37 -16.06 -1.17 12.70
CA PRO A 37 -17.38 -1.29 12.07
C PRO A 37 -17.74 -0.17 11.09
N ASP A 38 -17.10 0.98 11.20
CA ASP A 38 -17.31 2.15 10.34
C ASP A 38 -16.54 2.08 9.01
N GLY A 39 -15.82 0.99 8.75
CA GLY A 39 -14.99 0.79 7.54
C GLY A 39 -13.55 1.27 7.71
N SER A 40 -13.22 1.92 8.81
CA SER A 40 -11.85 2.31 9.13
C SER A 40 -11.05 1.15 9.75
N PHE A 41 -9.79 1.38 10.04
CA PHE A 41 -8.95 0.46 10.81
C PHE A 41 -8.06 1.23 11.80
N LYS A 42 -7.58 0.53 12.80
CA LYS A 42 -6.58 1.02 13.75
C LYS A 42 -5.37 0.10 13.75
N LEU A 43 -4.21 0.67 14.01
CA LEU A 43 -3.00 -0.11 14.22
C LEU A 43 -2.82 -0.40 15.72
N ASN A 44 -2.37 -1.61 16.04
CA ASN A 44 -1.91 -1.92 17.39
C ASN A 44 -0.55 -1.26 17.60
N LEU A 45 -0.55 -0.14 18.29
CA LEU A 45 0.64 0.70 18.47
C LEU A 45 1.77 0.00 19.25
N ALA A 46 1.48 -1.04 20.04
CA ALA A 46 2.51 -1.85 20.68
C ALA A 46 3.44 -2.58 19.69
N CYS A 47 3.03 -2.68 18.41
CA CYS A 47 3.85 -3.28 17.35
C CYS A 47 4.78 -2.29 16.65
N PHE A 48 4.69 -0.99 16.94
CA PHE A 48 5.37 0.07 16.19
C PHE A 48 6.05 1.08 17.13
N ARG A 49 7.12 1.72 16.64
CA ARG A 49 7.91 2.70 17.42
C ARG A 49 7.63 4.15 17.02
N HIS A 50 7.37 4.40 15.75
CA HIS A 50 7.30 5.75 15.16
C HIS A 50 6.22 6.67 15.74
N HIS A 51 5.26 6.16 16.52
CA HIS A 51 4.22 6.97 17.18
C HIS A 51 4.66 7.56 18.51
N SER A 52 5.72 7.00 19.13
CA SER A 52 6.21 7.38 20.46
C SER A 52 7.70 7.72 20.53
N GLU A 53 8.45 7.35 19.51
CA GLU A 53 9.90 7.52 19.44
C GLU A 53 10.28 8.31 18.18
N LYS A 54 11.35 9.11 18.28
CA LYS A 54 11.96 9.70 17.10
C LYS A 54 12.69 8.59 16.32
N VAL A 55 12.22 8.30 15.14
CA VAL A 55 12.90 7.38 14.21
C VAL A 55 13.90 8.18 13.38
N GLU A 56 15.15 7.72 13.35
CA GLU A 56 16.20 8.35 12.55
C GLU A 56 15.96 8.14 11.07
N TYR A 57 16.34 9.15 10.29
CA TYR A 57 16.18 9.17 8.84
C TYR A 57 17.46 9.77 8.24
N GLU A 58 18.23 8.97 7.53
CA GLU A 58 19.51 9.38 6.94
C GLU A 58 19.45 9.30 5.42
N TRP A 59 19.91 10.36 4.77
CA TRP A 59 19.96 10.49 3.31
C TRP A 59 21.42 10.52 2.85
N GLU A 60 22.11 9.41 2.87
CA GLU A 60 23.44 9.29 2.32
C GLU A 60 23.45 8.32 1.15
N GLY A 61 24.00 8.79 0.01
CA GLY A 61 24.30 7.95 -1.15
C GLY A 61 23.12 7.36 -1.90
N GLY A 62 21.90 7.95 -1.82
CA GLY A 62 20.74 7.51 -2.60
C GLY A 62 19.50 7.23 -1.76
N THR A 63 19.07 5.98 -1.65
CA THR A 63 17.86 5.60 -0.91
C THR A 63 18.02 5.88 0.59
N PRO A 64 17.04 6.57 1.24
CA PRO A 64 17.14 6.90 2.64
C PRO A 64 17.18 5.64 3.51
N ALA A 65 18.09 5.65 4.47
CA ALA A 65 18.10 4.68 5.56
C ALA A 65 17.12 5.12 6.64
N VAL A 66 16.22 4.23 7.03
CA VAL A 66 15.22 4.48 8.07
C VAL A 66 15.51 3.59 9.26
N GLY A 67 15.56 4.18 10.45
CA GLY A 67 15.69 3.45 11.71
C GLY A 67 14.58 2.40 11.90
N THR A 68 14.71 1.56 12.90
CA THR A 68 13.74 0.47 13.14
C THR A 68 12.35 1.01 13.47
N LEU A 69 11.35 0.64 12.67
CA LEU A 69 9.97 1.08 12.81
C LEU A 69 9.11 0.14 13.68
N PHE A 70 9.49 -1.13 13.83
CA PHE A 70 8.75 -2.12 14.60
C PHE A 70 9.24 -2.19 16.05
N ALA A 71 8.31 -2.50 16.95
CA ALA A 71 8.55 -2.67 18.38
C ALA A 71 8.52 -4.16 18.78
N GLN A 72 8.82 -4.41 20.06
CA GLN A 72 8.84 -5.77 20.63
C GLN A 72 7.52 -6.52 20.42
N GLY A 73 6.38 -5.84 20.50
CA GLY A 73 5.07 -6.44 20.26
C GLY A 73 4.92 -7.14 18.90
N LEU A 74 5.63 -6.67 17.86
CA LEU A 74 5.65 -7.36 16.57
C LEU A 74 6.49 -8.65 16.63
N VAL A 75 7.61 -8.60 17.33
CA VAL A 75 8.48 -9.76 17.56
C VAL A 75 7.77 -10.84 18.37
N ASP A 76 7.01 -10.45 19.40
CA ASP A 76 6.23 -11.37 20.23
C ASP A 76 5.11 -12.09 19.44
N LEU A 77 4.56 -11.42 18.42
CA LEU A 77 3.51 -11.99 17.57
C LEU A 77 4.04 -12.89 16.45
N LEU A 78 5.17 -12.52 15.86
CA LEU A 78 5.65 -13.12 14.60
C LEU A 78 6.98 -13.87 14.76
N GLY A 79 7.61 -13.82 15.94
CA GLY A 79 8.96 -14.32 16.19
C GLY A 79 10.03 -13.30 15.77
N PRO A 80 11.32 -13.67 15.70
CA PRO A 80 12.41 -12.74 15.46
C PRO A 80 12.36 -12.11 14.07
N ALA A 81 12.76 -10.83 13.98
CA ALA A 81 12.91 -10.14 12.71
C ALA A 81 14.09 -10.77 11.92
N ARG A 82 13.99 -10.76 10.59
CA ARG A 82 15.05 -11.20 9.70
C ARG A 82 16.11 -10.11 9.56
N LEU A 83 17.37 -10.46 9.71
CA LEU A 83 18.49 -9.58 9.37
C LEU A 83 18.69 -9.55 7.84
N LYS A 84 19.28 -8.45 7.35
CA LYS A 84 19.44 -8.21 5.90
C LYS A 84 20.13 -9.36 5.16
N ASP A 85 21.15 -9.94 5.76
CA ASP A 85 22.01 -10.96 5.14
C ASP A 85 21.58 -12.40 5.45
N GLU A 86 20.52 -12.59 6.24
CA GLU A 86 19.99 -13.92 6.49
C GLU A 86 19.20 -14.43 5.25
N PRO A 87 19.19 -15.75 5.00
CA PRO A 87 18.42 -16.32 3.91
C PRO A 87 16.91 -16.13 4.12
N LEU A 88 16.19 -15.92 3.03
CA LEU A 88 14.72 -15.95 3.04
C LEU A 88 14.26 -17.40 3.24
N THR A 89 13.54 -17.64 4.33
CA THR A 89 12.94 -18.94 4.65
C THR A 89 11.43 -18.96 4.30
N GLN A 90 10.81 -20.14 4.41
CA GLN A 90 9.35 -20.26 4.22
C GLN A 90 8.57 -19.38 5.18
N ARG A 91 9.01 -19.27 6.44
CA ARG A 91 8.40 -18.36 7.44
C ARG A 91 8.29 -16.92 6.92
N HIS A 92 9.32 -16.39 6.27
CA HIS A 92 9.30 -15.01 5.76
C HIS A 92 8.33 -14.83 4.58
N LYS A 93 8.19 -15.86 3.73
CA LYS A 93 7.20 -15.93 2.65
C LYS A 93 5.77 -15.97 3.21
N ASP A 94 5.57 -16.77 4.25
CA ASP A 94 4.26 -16.90 4.92
C ASP A 94 3.87 -15.61 5.65
N ILE A 95 4.81 -14.91 6.28
CA ILE A 95 4.58 -13.57 6.84
C ILE A 95 4.18 -12.60 5.72
N ALA A 96 4.92 -12.56 4.60
CA ALA A 96 4.60 -11.70 3.47
C ALA A 96 3.20 -11.99 2.90
N ARG A 97 2.84 -13.28 2.75
CA ARG A 97 1.50 -13.70 2.31
C ARG A 97 0.42 -13.28 3.29
N SER A 98 0.68 -13.40 4.58
CA SER A 98 -0.26 -13.00 5.63
C SER A 98 -0.46 -11.48 5.68
N VAL A 99 0.61 -10.70 5.48
CA VAL A 99 0.52 -9.23 5.33
C VAL A 99 -0.34 -8.86 4.12
N GLN A 100 -0.11 -9.49 2.97
CA GLN A 100 -0.91 -9.24 1.77
C GLN A 100 -2.38 -9.60 1.99
N ALA A 101 -2.67 -10.72 2.65
CA ALA A 101 -4.03 -11.12 2.98
C ALA A 101 -4.72 -10.11 3.92
N MET A 102 -4.02 -9.65 4.96
CA MET A 102 -4.55 -8.64 5.87
C MET A 102 -4.77 -7.28 5.17
N TYR A 103 -3.83 -6.87 4.31
CA TYR A 103 -4.02 -5.68 3.49
C TYR A 103 -5.29 -5.79 2.64
N GLU A 104 -5.51 -6.93 1.97
CA GLU A 104 -6.70 -7.16 1.18
C GLU A 104 -7.99 -7.13 2.04
N GLU A 105 -7.97 -7.72 3.25
CA GLU A 105 -9.10 -7.64 4.17
C GLU A 105 -9.44 -6.19 4.53
N ALA A 106 -8.45 -5.39 4.92
CA ALA A 106 -8.64 -3.99 5.27
C ALA A 106 -9.10 -3.15 4.07
N PHE A 107 -8.49 -3.36 2.92
CA PHE A 107 -8.79 -2.65 1.68
C PHE A 107 -10.22 -2.91 1.21
N PHE A 108 -10.65 -4.17 1.15
CA PHE A 108 -12.01 -4.51 0.73
C PHE A 108 -13.06 -4.16 1.78
N HIS A 109 -12.72 -4.20 3.07
CA HIS A 109 -13.58 -3.71 4.13
C HIS A 109 -13.88 -2.21 3.94
N LEU A 110 -12.86 -1.40 3.71
CA LEU A 110 -12.98 0.03 3.42
C LEU A 110 -13.80 0.28 2.15
N LEU A 111 -13.49 -0.40 1.04
CA LEU A 111 -14.17 -0.21 -0.24
C LEU A 111 -15.66 -0.61 -0.17
N ASN A 112 -15.99 -1.74 0.47
CA ASN A 112 -17.38 -2.17 0.63
C ASN A 112 -18.17 -1.20 1.51
N THR A 113 -17.57 -0.69 2.58
CA THR A 113 -18.19 0.35 3.43
C THR A 113 -18.40 1.65 2.65
N LEU A 114 -17.43 2.05 1.84
CA LEU A 114 -17.53 3.23 0.98
C LEU A 114 -18.68 3.09 -0.02
N HIS A 115 -18.77 1.92 -0.69
CA HIS A 115 -19.87 1.64 -1.60
C HIS A 115 -21.23 1.66 -0.89
N ALA A 116 -21.34 1.04 0.27
CA ALA A 116 -22.58 1.01 1.05
C ALA A 116 -23.05 2.43 1.46
N ARG A 117 -22.11 3.36 1.69
CA ARG A 117 -22.44 4.76 2.03
C ARG A 117 -22.87 5.61 0.84
N HIS A 118 -22.28 5.39 -0.32
CA HIS A 118 -22.41 6.31 -1.45
C HIS A 118 -23.19 5.73 -2.65
N GLY A 119 -23.28 4.41 -2.78
CA GLY A 119 -24.03 3.75 -3.86
C GLY A 119 -23.48 4.00 -5.27
N LEU A 120 -22.22 4.44 -5.39
CA LEU A 120 -21.62 4.77 -6.69
C LEU A 120 -21.01 3.53 -7.35
N ASP A 121 -21.19 3.37 -8.65
CA ASP A 121 -20.64 2.24 -9.42
C ASP A 121 -19.14 2.37 -9.73
N ALA A 122 -18.55 3.54 -9.52
CA ALA A 122 -17.15 3.82 -9.88
C ALA A 122 -16.34 4.20 -8.65
N VAL A 123 -15.09 3.75 -8.61
CA VAL A 123 -14.10 4.14 -7.59
C VAL A 123 -12.78 4.54 -8.25
N ALA A 124 -12.16 5.59 -7.73
CA ALA A 124 -10.79 5.96 -8.05
C ALA A 124 -9.90 5.61 -6.85
N VAL A 125 -8.74 5.01 -7.14
CA VAL A 125 -7.77 4.59 -6.12
C VAL A 125 -6.47 5.34 -6.34
N ALA A 126 -5.94 5.96 -5.28
CA ALA A 126 -4.66 6.66 -5.28
C ALA A 126 -3.93 6.47 -3.96
N GLY A 127 -2.66 6.86 -3.91
CA GLY A 127 -1.76 6.69 -2.78
C GLY A 127 -0.85 5.48 -2.92
N GLY A 128 0.24 5.42 -2.15
CA GLY A 128 1.23 4.33 -2.22
C GLY A 128 0.62 2.95 -2.02
N CYS A 129 -0.25 2.78 -1.02
CA CYS A 129 -0.97 1.52 -0.81
C CYS A 129 -1.92 1.18 -1.96
N GLY A 130 -2.51 2.18 -2.64
CA GLY A 130 -3.35 2.02 -3.82
C GLY A 130 -2.61 1.50 -5.07
N MET A 131 -1.29 1.37 -5.01
CA MET A 131 -0.48 0.75 -6.07
C MET A 131 -0.34 -0.77 -5.93
N ASN A 132 -0.97 -1.38 -4.93
CA ASN A 132 -0.98 -2.84 -4.78
C ASN A 132 -1.79 -3.50 -5.90
N SER A 133 -1.10 -3.92 -6.97
CA SER A 133 -1.73 -4.50 -8.17
C SER A 133 -2.47 -5.79 -7.89
N VAL A 134 -2.02 -6.59 -6.90
CA VAL A 134 -2.67 -7.85 -6.49
C VAL A 134 -4.06 -7.58 -5.89
N ALA A 135 -4.20 -6.55 -5.07
CA ALA A 135 -5.50 -6.15 -4.53
C ALA A 135 -6.36 -5.42 -5.57
N ASN A 136 -5.75 -4.51 -6.34
CA ASN A 136 -6.47 -3.74 -7.37
C ASN A 136 -7.15 -4.65 -8.40
N GLY A 137 -6.48 -5.72 -8.84
CA GLY A 137 -7.05 -6.72 -9.76
C GLY A 137 -8.26 -7.49 -9.19
N LYS A 138 -8.50 -7.41 -7.88
CA LYS A 138 -9.62 -8.09 -7.22
C LYS A 138 -10.79 -7.15 -6.88
N ILE A 139 -10.69 -5.84 -7.10
CA ILE A 139 -11.73 -4.88 -6.70
C ILE A 139 -13.08 -5.27 -7.28
N ALA A 140 -13.16 -5.50 -8.59
CA ALA A 140 -14.41 -5.89 -9.25
C ALA A 140 -14.95 -7.27 -8.82
N LEU A 141 -14.10 -8.13 -8.26
CA LEU A 141 -14.48 -9.47 -7.76
C LEU A 141 -14.94 -9.46 -6.30
N LYS A 142 -14.43 -8.51 -5.50
CA LYS A 142 -14.60 -8.46 -4.03
C LYS A 142 -15.46 -7.30 -3.55
N THR A 143 -15.87 -6.40 -4.46
CA THR A 143 -16.68 -5.23 -4.16
C THR A 143 -17.78 -5.05 -5.20
N PRO A 144 -18.83 -4.28 -4.92
CA PRO A 144 -19.88 -3.96 -5.89
C PRO A 144 -19.47 -2.93 -6.96
N PHE A 145 -18.26 -2.36 -6.91
CA PHE A 145 -17.79 -1.40 -7.91
C PHE A 145 -17.65 -2.04 -9.28
N LYS A 146 -18.23 -1.41 -10.30
CA LYS A 146 -18.21 -1.86 -11.70
C LYS A 146 -17.09 -1.21 -12.52
N ARG A 147 -16.66 -0.02 -12.11
CA ARG A 147 -15.60 0.75 -12.77
C ARG A 147 -14.53 1.13 -11.75
N VAL A 148 -13.31 0.82 -12.08
CA VAL A 148 -12.15 1.12 -11.24
C VAL A 148 -11.18 1.98 -12.04
N TYR A 149 -10.77 3.09 -11.49
CA TYR A 149 -9.73 3.95 -12.05
C TYR A 149 -8.54 4.01 -11.11
N VAL A 150 -7.39 3.62 -11.63
CA VAL A 150 -6.09 3.79 -10.96
C VAL A 150 -5.22 4.63 -11.89
N GLN A 151 -4.92 5.84 -11.48
CA GLN A 151 -4.10 6.75 -12.27
C GLN A 151 -2.67 6.19 -12.39
N SER A 152 -2.02 6.33 -13.54
CA SER A 152 -0.71 5.73 -13.86
C SER A 152 0.43 6.15 -12.91
N ALA A 153 0.33 7.31 -12.30
CA ALA A 153 1.25 7.81 -11.26
C ALA A 153 0.52 7.92 -9.90
N ALA A 154 -0.30 6.94 -9.56
CA ALA A 154 -1.20 6.96 -8.40
C ALA A 154 -0.49 7.08 -7.03
N GLY A 155 0.82 6.85 -6.97
CA GLY A 155 1.65 7.15 -5.80
C GLY A 155 1.94 8.65 -5.66
N ASP A 156 3.04 9.00 -5.03
CA ASP A 156 3.40 10.39 -4.71
C ASP A 156 3.56 11.28 -5.94
N ALA A 157 4.05 10.74 -7.05
CA ALA A 157 4.28 11.50 -8.31
C ALA A 157 2.99 12.08 -8.92
N GLY A 158 1.85 11.43 -8.73
CA GLY A 158 0.56 11.90 -9.24
C GLY A 158 0.04 13.17 -8.58
N GLY A 159 0.57 13.52 -7.41
CA GLY A 159 0.24 14.77 -6.74
C GLY A 159 0.55 16.02 -7.58
N ALA A 160 1.59 15.98 -8.42
CA ALA A 160 1.92 17.08 -9.33
C ALA A 160 0.82 17.30 -10.38
N ILE A 161 0.32 16.22 -10.97
CA ILE A 161 -0.81 16.26 -11.93
C ILE A 161 -2.07 16.75 -11.24
N GLY A 162 -2.35 16.22 -10.05
CA GLY A 162 -3.52 16.60 -9.24
C GLY A 162 -3.53 18.08 -8.87
N ALA A 163 -2.38 18.63 -8.48
CA ALA A 163 -2.24 20.05 -8.17
C ALA A 163 -2.52 20.93 -9.40
N ALA A 164 -1.99 20.55 -10.56
CA ALA A 164 -2.26 21.29 -11.81
C ALA A 164 -3.75 21.27 -12.17
N TYR A 165 -4.41 20.12 -12.04
CA TYR A 165 -5.85 20.03 -12.30
C TYR A 165 -6.69 20.79 -11.28
N ALA A 166 -6.32 20.81 -10.01
CA ALA A 166 -7.02 21.58 -8.99
C ALA A 166 -7.05 23.07 -9.38
N VAL A 167 -5.88 23.64 -9.69
CA VAL A 167 -5.78 25.04 -10.14
C VAL A 167 -6.55 25.28 -11.44
N TRP A 168 -6.44 24.37 -12.42
CA TRP A 168 -7.18 24.47 -13.67
C TRP A 168 -8.70 24.56 -13.45
N HIS A 169 -9.25 23.74 -12.58
CA HIS A 169 -10.68 23.74 -12.27
C HIS A 169 -11.11 24.96 -11.45
N ASP A 170 -10.28 25.42 -10.52
CA ASP A 170 -10.52 26.64 -9.74
C ASP A 170 -10.57 27.88 -10.64
N LEU A 171 -9.83 27.89 -11.73
CA LEU A 171 -9.85 28.93 -12.77
C LEU A 171 -11.00 28.78 -13.77
N GLY A 172 -11.91 27.84 -13.58
CA GLY A 172 -13.06 27.58 -14.48
C GLY A 172 -12.73 26.74 -15.70
N GLY A 173 -11.60 26.04 -15.71
CA GLY A 173 -11.21 25.14 -16.79
C GLY A 173 -12.16 23.96 -16.97
N ALA A 174 -12.41 23.56 -18.21
CA ALA A 174 -13.28 22.43 -18.52
C ALA A 174 -12.70 21.11 -18.01
N ARG A 175 -13.58 20.17 -17.67
CA ARG A 175 -13.15 18.80 -17.32
C ARG A 175 -12.56 18.11 -18.55
N ALA A 176 -11.31 17.67 -18.44
CA ALA A 176 -10.67 16.83 -19.44
C ALA A 176 -11.13 15.36 -19.28
N PRO A 177 -11.03 14.54 -20.36
CA PRO A 177 -11.15 13.10 -20.24
C PRO A 177 -10.17 12.53 -19.20
N ALA A 178 -10.54 11.42 -18.58
CA ALA A 178 -9.62 10.70 -17.67
C ALA A 178 -8.37 10.27 -18.44
N HIS A 179 -7.22 10.33 -17.77
CA HIS A 179 -5.96 9.84 -18.33
C HIS A 179 -5.99 8.31 -18.36
N ASP A 180 -5.99 7.71 -19.52
CA ASP A 180 -6.06 6.27 -19.75
C ASP A 180 -4.68 5.62 -20.00
N HIS A 181 -3.63 6.44 -20.17
CA HIS A 181 -2.24 6.00 -20.33
C HIS A 181 -1.25 6.98 -19.71
N ALA A 182 0.02 6.58 -19.61
CA ALA A 182 1.12 7.37 -19.06
C ALA A 182 2.01 8.06 -20.13
N TYR A 183 1.69 7.89 -21.41
CA TYR A 183 2.52 8.36 -22.53
C TYR A 183 2.19 9.81 -22.87
N TRP A 184 2.66 10.76 -22.05
CA TRP A 184 2.40 12.20 -22.20
C TRP A 184 3.66 12.99 -22.59
N GLY A 185 4.77 12.31 -22.79
CA GLY A 185 6.03 12.90 -23.26
C GLY A 185 6.06 13.15 -24.77
N PRO A 186 7.13 13.78 -25.25
CA PRO A 186 7.33 13.96 -26.69
C PRO A 186 7.47 12.61 -27.40
N GLN A 187 6.94 12.54 -28.62
CA GLN A 187 7.11 11.39 -29.48
C GLN A 187 8.38 11.54 -30.32
N PHE A 188 9.18 10.50 -30.39
CA PHE A 188 10.38 10.42 -31.22
C PHE A 188 10.15 9.40 -32.34
N SER A 189 10.63 9.68 -33.56
CA SER A 189 10.66 8.71 -34.64
C SER A 189 11.87 7.77 -34.48
N ASN A 190 11.81 6.62 -35.14
CA ASN A 190 12.92 5.66 -35.20
C ASN A 190 13.95 6.01 -36.31
N GLU A 191 13.94 7.24 -36.82
CA GLU A 191 14.89 7.74 -37.81
C GLU A 191 16.10 8.38 -37.15
#